data_13138517b7a8afac5b13135fc5c666c7
#
_entry.id   13138517b7a8afac5b13135fc5c666c7
#
_cell.length_a   1.000
_cell.length_b   1.000
_cell.length_c   1.000
_cell.angle_alpha   90.00
_cell.angle_beta   90.00
_cell.angle_gamma   90.00
#
_symmetry.space_group_name_H-M   'P 1'
#
loop_
_entity.id
_entity.type
_entity.pdbx_description
1 polymer ?
#
loop_
_entity_poly.entity_id
_entity_poly.type
_entity_poly.pdbx_seq_one_letter_code
_entity_poly.pdbx_strand_id
1 'polypeptide(L)'
;MSRLKDLYKSEIVDAMVKKFGYKNVMEVPKLDKIVINMGVGEAKDNSKVLETAVKELEIIAGQKVVTTKAKNSVANFKIREGMPIGCKTTLRGEKMYEFLDRLVNLALPRVRDFRGVSSSSFDGRGNYALGIKEQIIFPEIEYDKIDKVRGMDIIVVTTAKTDEEARELLDLMGAPFIRS
;
A
#
# COMPACT_ATOMS: atom_id res chain seq x y z
N MET A 1 -0.27 -17.35 11.92
CA MET A 1 0.49 -16.09 12.10
C MET A 1 1.15 -15.68 10.80
N SER A 2 1.30 -14.39 10.60
CA SER A 2 1.94 -13.85 9.41
C SER A 2 3.46 -14.10 9.41
N ARG A 3 4.00 -14.54 8.28
CA ARG A 3 5.43 -14.76 8.09
C ARG A 3 6.27 -13.50 8.38
N LEU A 4 5.84 -12.33 7.87
CA LEU A 4 6.58 -11.09 8.07
C LEU A 4 6.54 -10.60 9.51
N LYS A 5 5.44 -10.84 10.21
CA LYS A 5 5.34 -10.48 11.63
C LYS A 5 6.32 -11.29 12.46
N ASP A 6 6.41 -12.59 12.19
CA ASP A 6 7.36 -13.47 12.86
C ASP A 6 8.80 -13.10 12.51
N LEU A 7 9.08 -12.79 11.25
CA LEU A 7 10.39 -12.34 10.79
C LEU A 7 10.81 -11.04 11.48
N TYR A 8 9.86 -10.10 11.67
CA TYR A 8 10.13 -8.86 12.37
C TYR A 8 10.61 -9.13 13.79
N LYS A 9 9.90 -9.99 14.51
CA LYS A 9 10.23 -10.29 15.91
C LYS A 9 11.54 -11.08 16.05
N SER A 10 11.82 -12.01 15.13
CA SER A 10 12.96 -12.92 15.25
C SER A 10 14.26 -12.37 14.69
N GLU A 11 14.21 -11.56 13.65
CA GLU A 11 15.42 -11.13 12.93
C GLU A 11 15.52 -9.61 12.72
N ILE A 12 14.42 -8.96 12.34
CA ILE A 12 14.45 -7.55 11.93
C ILE A 12 14.76 -6.62 13.10
N VAL A 13 14.17 -6.85 14.27
CA VAL A 13 14.42 -6.04 15.45
C VAL A 13 15.91 -6.04 15.79
N ASP A 14 16.54 -7.20 15.82
CA ASP A 14 17.96 -7.32 16.13
C ASP A 14 18.84 -6.64 15.08
N ALA A 15 18.52 -6.80 13.80
CA ALA A 15 19.26 -6.17 12.72
C ALA A 15 19.18 -4.64 12.78
N MET A 16 18.00 -4.11 13.10
CA MET A 16 17.80 -2.66 13.26
C MET A 16 18.57 -2.12 14.45
N VAL A 17 18.58 -2.81 15.58
CA VAL A 17 19.33 -2.42 16.77
C VAL A 17 20.83 -2.37 16.46
N LYS A 18 21.35 -3.36 15.74
CA LYS A 18 22.77 -3.40 15.36
C LYS A 18 23.16 -2.23 14.44
N LYS A 19 22.28 -1.88 13.51
CA LYS A 19 22.57 -0.83 12.53
C LYS A 19 22.45 0.58 13.12
N PHE A 20 21.40 0.84 13.89
CA PHE A 20 21.06 2.19 14.39
C PHE A 20 21.39 2.42 15.86
N GLY A 21 21.69 1.35 16.61
CA GLY A 21 22.13 1.48 18.00
C GLY A 21 21.04 1.91 18.99
N TYR A 22 19.80 1.43 18.81
CA TYR A 22 18.72 1.76 19.72
C TYR A 22 18.99 1.26 21.15
N LYS A 23 18.67 2.09 22.13
CA LYS A 23 18.85 1.74 23.55
C LYS A 23 17.78 0.84 24.09
N ASN A 24 16.58 0.94 23.53
CA ASN A 24 15.40 0.14 23.96
C ASN A 24 14.75 -0.48 22.75
N VAL A 25 14.31 -1.72 22.87
CA VAL A 25 13.57 -2.44 21.82
C VAL A 25 12.33 -1.66 21.38
N MET A 26 11.72 -0.90 22.28
CA MET A 26 10.54 -0.08 21.95
C MET A 26 10.84 1.09 21.02
N GLU A 27 12.11 1.45 20.84
CA GLU A 27 12.53 2.50 19.91
C GLU A 27 12.65 2.00 18.47
N VAL A 28 12.69 0.69 18.28
CA VAL A 28 12.84 0.10 16.94
C VAL A 28 11.60 0.41 16.09
N PRO A 29 11.79 0.96 14.89
CA PRO A 29 10.66 1.22 13.99
C PRO A 29 9.87 -0.04 13.67
N LYS A 30 8.56 0.12 13.53
CA LYS A 30 7.67 -0.96 13.13
C LYS A 30 6.63 -0.44 12.15
N LEU A 31 5.96 -1.34 11.46
CA LEU A 31 4.83 -0.97 10.61
C LEU A 31 3.65 -0.59 11.50
N ASP A 32 3.02 0.54 11.19
CA ASP A 32 1.82 1.00 11.86
C ASP A 32 0.57 0.57 11.08
N LYS A 33 0.53 0.94 9.80
CA LYS A 33 -0.60 0.61 8.94
C LYS A 33 -0.20 0.69 7.47
N ILE A 34 -1.02 0.06 6.62
CA ILE A 34 -0.92 0.21 5.17
C ILE A 34 -2.28 0.73 4.69
N VAL A 35 -2.27 1.85 3.99
CA VAL A 35 -3.47 2.45 3.40
C VAL A 35 -3.43 2.21 1.89
N ILE A 36 -4.49 1.60 1.36
CA ILE A 36 -4.65 1.41 -0.07
C ILE A 36 -5.76 2.35 -0.53
N ASN A 37 -5.45 3.20 -1.49
CA ASN A 37 -6.39 4.17 -2.04
C ASN A 37 -6.52 3.98 -3.55
N MET A 38 -7.75 4.00 -4.02
CA MET A 38 -8.04 3.90 -5.45
C MET A 38 -8.92 5.09 -5.83
N GLY A 39 -8.39 5.99 -6.67
CA GLY A 39 -9.15 7.11 -7.22
C GLY A 39 -9.96 6.65 -8.41
N VAL A 40 -11.27 6.91 -8.42
CA VAL A 40 -12.19 6.52 -9.49
C VAL A 40 -12.92 7.76 -9.98
N GLY A 41 -12.23 8.57 -10.81
CA GLY A 41 -12.81 9.80 -11.36
C GLY A 41 -14.04 9.56 -12.23
N GLU A 42 -14.15 8.40 -12.84
CA GLU A 42 -15.29 8.02 -13.68
C GLU A 42 -16.57 7.81 -12.88
N ALA A 43 -16.47 7.65 -11.56
CA ALA A 43 -17.62 7.47 -10.68
C ALA A 43 -18.58 8.66 -10.73
N LYS A 44 -18.09 9.84 -11.10
CA LYS A 44 -18.91 11.05 -11.27
C LYS A 44 -19.98 10.87 -12.37
N ASP A 45 -19.66 10.08 -13.39
CA ASP A 45 -20.55 9.83 -14.52
C ASP A 45 -21.27 8.47 -14.42
N ASN A 46 -20.66 7.50 -13.73
CA ASN A 46 -21.19 6.14 -13.61
C ASN A 46 -20.84 5.50 -12.26
N SER A 47 -21.81 5.41 -11.38
CA SER A 47 -21.64 4.86 -10.03
C SER A 47 -21.30 3.35 -10.02
N LYS A 48 -21.66 2.62 -11.09
CA LYS A 48 -21.34 1.19 -11.18
C LYS A 48 -19.83 0.94 -11.27
N VAL A 49 -19.09 1.86 -11.87
CA VAL A 49 -17.63 1.80 -11.96
C VAL A 49 -17.03 1.79 -10.57
N LEU A 50 -17.54 2.64 -9.68
CA LEU A 50 -17.07 2.69 -8.29
C LEU A 50 -17.39 1.40 -7.54
N GLU A 51 -18.57 0.86 -7.71
CA GLU A 51 -18.96 -0.42 -7.08
C GLU A 51 -18.01 -1.55 -7.48
N THR A 52 -17.64 -1.61 -8.76
CA THR A 52 -16.69 -2.60 -9.28
C THR A 52 -15.31 -2.39 -8.64
N ALA A 53 -14.85 -1.14 -8.56
CA ALA A 53 -13.56 -0.82 -7.95
C ALA A 53 -13.53 -1.21 -6.46
N VAL A 54 -14.62 -0.94 -5.74
CA VAL A 54 -14.74 -1.33 -4.33
C VAL A 54 -14.63 -2.84 -4.16
N LYS A 55 -15.34 -3.62 -4.99
CA LYS A 55 -15.28 -5.08 -4.92
C LYS A 55 -13.88 -5.61 -5.21
N GLU A 56 -13.22 -5.07 -6.22
CA GLU A 56 -11.85 -5.48 -6.55
C GLU A 56 -10.89 -5.18 -5.40
N LEU A 57 -10.99 -4.00 -4.80
CA LEU A 57 -10.13 -3.63 -3.69
C LEU A 57 -10.43 -4.48 -2.45
N GLU A 58 -11.67 -4.83 -2.19
CA GLU A 58 -12.03 -5.74 -1.09
C GLU A 58 -11.38 -7.12 -1.27
N ILE A 59 -11.34 -7.62 -2.50
CA ILE A 59 -10.69 -8.90 -2.82
C ILE A 59 -9.18 -8.81 -2.57
N ILE A 60 -8.55 -7.72 -3.02
CA ILE A 60 -7.11 -7.50 -2.86
C ILE A 60 -6.74 -7.36 -1.39
N ALA A 61 -7.48 -6.55 -0.64
CA ALA A 61 -7.18 -6.24 0.75
C ALA A 61 -7.63 -7.32 1.73
N GLY A 62 -8.66 -8.09 1.36
CA GLY A 62 -9.23 -9.10 2.25
C GLY A 62 -10.07 -8.53 3.37
N GLN A 63 -10.53 -7.29 3.25
CA GLN A 63 -11.40 -6.64 4.22
C GLN A 63 -12.31 -5.60 3.56
N LYS A 64 -13.27 -5.09 4.32
CA LYS A 64 -14.23 -4.10 3.84
C LYS A 64 -13.56 -2.78 3.46
N VAL A 65 -14.02 -2.20 2.36
CA VAL A 65 -13.50 -0.95 1.79
C VAL A 65 -14.53 0.15 1.94
N VAL A 66 -14.08 1.37 2.26
CA VAL A 66 -14.94 2.56 2.36
C VAL A 66 -14.83 3.38 1.08
N THR A 67 -15.96 3.95 0.66
CA THR A 67 -15.95 4.91 -0.45
C THR A 67 -15.49 6.27 0.07
N THR A 68 -14.72 6.99 -0.75
CA THR A 68 -14.26 8.34 -0.44
C THR A 68 -15.08 9.34 -1.24
N LYS A 69 -15.39 10.45 -0.60
CA LYS A 69 -16.22 11.50 -1.20
C LYS A 69 -15.42 12.78 -1.43
N ALA A 70 -15.81 13.55 -2.44
CA ALA A 70 -15.17 14.81 -2.74
C ALA A 70 -15.41 15.80 -1.58
N LYS A 71 -14.33 16.45 -1.12
CA LYS A 71 -14.41 17.45 -0.06
C LYS A 71 -14.92 18.79 -0.58
N ASN A 72 -14.57 19.13 -1.82
CA ASN A 72 -14.89 20.41 -2.44
C ASN A 72 -15.44 20.18 -3.85
N SER A 73 -16.32 21.09 -4.27
CA SER A 73 -16.81 21.11 -5.63
C SER A 73 -15.74 21.68 -6.57
N VAL A 74 -15.48 20.98 -7.69
CA VAL A 74 -14.54 21.43 -8.71
C VAL A 74 -15.25 21.43 -10.07
N ALA A 75 -15.64 22.60 -10.53
CA ALA A 75 -16.46 22.76 -11.74
C ALA A 75 -15.78 22.21 -13.00
N ASN A 76 -14.46 22.41 -13.15
CA ASN A 76 -13.71 21.94 -14.31
C ASN A 76 -13.70 20.42 -14.47
N PHE A 77 -13.81 19.70 -13.34
CA PHE A 77 -13.88 18.25 -13.34
C PHE A 77 -15.29 17.70 -13.16
N LYS A 78 -16.31 18.58 -13.11
CA LYS A 78 -17.71 18.24 -12.90
C LYS A 78 -17.93 17.48 -11.59
N ILE A 79 -17.15 17.79 -10.56
CA ILE A 79 -17.22 17.16 -9.23
C ILE A 79 -17.95 18.07 -8.27
N ARG A 80 -18.92 17.51 -7.54
CA ARG A 80 -19.66 18.20 -6.49
C ARG A 80 -19.25 17.65 -5.13
N GLU A 81 -19.26 18.52 -4.11
CA GLU A 81 -19.01 18.13 -2.74
C GLU A 81 -19.92 16.97 -2.32
N GLY A 82 -19.34 15.97 -1.66
CA GLY A 82 -20.05 14.77 -1.24
C GLY A 82 -20.20 13.68 -2.29
N MET A 83 -19.78 13.94 -3.53
CA MET A 83 -19.85 12.95 -4.61
C MET A 83 -18.81 11.82 -4.40
N PRO A 84 -19.22 10.53 -4.49
CA PRO A 84 -18.24 9.42 -4.39
C PRO A 84 -17.24 9.48 -5.54
N ILE A 85 -15.95 9.53 -5.24
CA ILE A 85 -14.88 9.64 -6.25
C ILE A 85 -13.78 8.60 -6.11
N GLY A 86 -13.84 7.75 -5.09
CA GLY A 86 -12.82 6.74 -4.88
C GLY A 86 -13.17 5.80 -3.76
N CYS A 87 -12.21 4.95 -3.42
CA CYS A 87 -12.35 4.03 -2.30
C CYS A 87 -10.99 3.82 -1.64
N LYS A 88 -11.03 3.45 -0.36
CA LYS A 88 -9.80 3.19 0.41
C LYS A 88 -10.05 2.16 1.51
N THR A 89 -8.97 1.55 1.94
CA THR A 89 -8.99 0.68 3.11
C THR A 89 -7.69 0.84 3.88
N THR A 90 -7.75 0.64 5.19
CA THR A 90 -6.58 0.70 6.08
C THR A 90 -6.35 -0.67 6.68
N LEU A 91 -5.17 -1.23 6.45
CA LEU A 91 -4.78 -2.54 6.96
C LEU A 91 -3.89 -2.38 8.18
N ARG A 92 -4.19 -3.13 9.24
CA ARG A 92 -3.40 -3.14 10.48
C ARG A 92 -3.22 -4.58 10.96
N GLY A 93 -2.25 -4.79 11.83
CA GLY A 93 -2.00 -6.10 12.43
C GLY A 93 -1.62 -7.17 11.42
N GLU A 94 -2.13 -8.37 11.58
CA GLU A 94 -1.78 -9.50 10.72
C GLU A 94 -2.16 -9.29 9.26
N LYS A 95 -3.30 -8.67 9.00
CA LYS A 95 -3.73 -8.38 7.61
C LYS A 95 -2.74 -7.47 6.89
N MET A 96 -2.18 -6.51 7.60
CA MET A 96 -1.15 -5.60 7.07
C MET A 96 0.10 -6.39 6.67
N TYR A 97 0.62 -7.25 7.53
CA TYR A 97 1.79 -8.05 7.25
C TYR A 97 1.55 -9.05 6.12
N GLU A 98 0.40 -9.70 6.11
CA GLU A 98 0.04 -10.62 5.04
C GLU A 98 -0.07 -9.93 3.69
N PHE A 99 -0.68 -8.74 3.67
CA PHE A 99 -0.78 -7.96 2.44
C PHE A 99 0.59 -7.54 1.93
N LEU A 100 1.47 -7.06 2.80
CA LEU A 100 2.82 -6.65 2.40
C LEU A 100 3.59 -7.83 1.83
N ASP A 101 3.50 -9.00 2.46
CA ASP A 101 4.14 -10.23 1.99
C ASP A 101 3.67 -10.60 0.59
N ARG A 102 2.35 -10.59 0.36
CA ARG A 102 1.78 -10.87 -0.97
C ARG A 102 2.19 -9.83 -2.00
N LEU A 103 2.20 -8.56 -1.62
CA LEU A 103 2.60 -7.47 -2.51
C LEU A 103 4.04 -7.66 -2.99
N VAL A 104 4.96 -7.89 -2.06
CA VAL A 104 6.39 -8.00 -2.37
C VAL A 104 6.72 -9.27 -3.13
N ASN A 105 6.14 -10.40 -2.75
CA ASN A 105 6.53 -11.71 -3.28
C ASN A 105 5.67 -12.22 -4.44
N LEU A 106 4.42 -11.79 -4.53
CA LEU A 106 3.49 -12.28 -5.55
C LEU A 106 3.05 -11.21 -6.56
N ALA A 107 2.72 -10.02 -6.08
CA ALA A 107 2.18 -8.98 -6.94
C ALA A 107 3.25 -8.19 -7.70
N LEU A 108 4.23 -7.65 -7.00
CA LEU A 108 5.27 -6.82 -7.64
C LEU A 108 6.06 -7.57 -8.73
N PRO A 109 6.42 -8.85 -8.56
CA PRO A 109 7.10 -9.59 -9.63
C PRO A 109 6.28 -9.74 -10.91
N ARG A 110 4.96 -9.54 -10.84
CA ARG A 110 4.05 -9.61 -11.99
C ARG A 110 3.92 -8.29 -12.73
N VAL A 111 4.50 -7.21 -12.22
CA VAL A 111 4.51 -5.92 -12.88
C VAL A 111 5.35 -6.02 -14.16
N ARG A 112 4.82 -5.52 -15.26
CA ARG A 112 5.49 -5.54 -16.55
C ARG A 112 6.78 -4.71 -16.50
N ASP A 113 7.90 -5.30 -16.96
CA ASP A 113 9.23 -4.67 -16.96
C ASP A 113 9.66 -4.21 -15.56
N PHE A 114 9.33 -5.00 -14.54
CA PHE A 114 9.62 -4.65 -13.17
C PHE A 114 11.14 -4.62 -12.89
N ARG A 115 11.62 -3.47 -12.41
CA ARG A 115 13.04 -3.25 -12.08
C ARG A 115 13.28 -2.95 -10.61
N GLY A 116 12.24 -2.90 -9.83
CA GLY A 116 12.27 -2.53 -8.42
C GLY A 116 11.38 -1.34 -8.13
N VAL A 117 11.23 -1.01 -6.85
CA VAL A 117 10.42 0.13 -6.42
C VAL A 117 11.35 1.30 -6.08
N SER A 118 10.82 2.51 -6.20
CA SER A 118 11.59 3.73 -5.93
C SER A 118 12.14 3.75 -4.50
N SER A 119 13.41 4.08 -4.34
CA SER A 119 14.03 4.26 -3.03
C SER A 119 13.88 5.68 -2.49
N SER A 120 13.25 6.58 -3.24
CA SER A 120 13.10 8.00 -2.90
C SER A 120 11.67 8.45 -2.61
N SER A 121 10.70 7.53 -2.61
CA SER A 121 9.28 7.85 -2.41
C SER A 121 8.88 7.93 -0.93
N PHE A 122 9.75 8.45 -0.08
CA PHE A 122 9.50 8.67 1.34
C PHE A 122 9.08 10.12 1.58
N ASP A 123 8.27 10.34 2.61
CA ASP A 123 7.69 11.66 2.90
C ASP A 123 8.52 12.56 3.83
N GLY A 124 9.70 12.12 4.25
CA GLY A 124 10.53 12.80 5.23
C GLY A 124 10.27 12.39 6.68
N ARG A 125 9.25 11.59 6.92
CA ARG A 125 8.81 11.17 8.26
C ARG A 125 8.75 9.64 8.43
N GLY A 126 9.37 8.91 7.50
CA GLY A 126 9.40 7.45 7.56
C GLY A 126 8.22 6.75 6.95
N ASN A 127 7.41 7.42 6.14
CA ASN A 127 6.30 6.81 5.42
C ASN A 127 6.68 6.65 3.94
N TYR A 128 6.19 5.58 3.33
CA TYR A 128 6.51 5.23 1.95
C TYR A 128 5.25 5.17 1.09
N ALA A 129 5.32 5.73 -0.10
CA ALA A 129 4.21 5.71 -1.06
C ALA A 129 4.62 4.94 -2.33
N LEU A 130 3.77 4.02 -2.75
CA LEU A 130 3.97 3.20 -3.95
C LEU A 130 2.74 3.32 -4.85
N GLY A 131 2.94 3.72 -6.10
CA GLY A 131 1.88 3.73 -7.12
C GLY A 131 1.87 2.44 -7.91
N ILE A 132 0.72 1.78 -7.98
CA ILE A 132 0.48 0.60 -8.81
C ILE A 132 -0.40 1.01 -9.98
N LYS A 133 0.04 0.72 -11.19
CA LYS A 133 -0.70 1.11 -12.40
C LYS A 133 -1.82 0.16 -12.78
N GLU A 134 -1.71 -1.11 -12.39
CA GLU A 134 -2.63 -2.17 -12.80
C GLU A 134 -3.01 -3.07 -11.63
N GLN A 135 -4.30 -3.19 -11.32
CA GLN A 135 -4.78 -4.08 -10.26
C GLN A 135 -4.60 -5.56 -10.60
N ILE A 136 -4.40 -5.88 -11.86
CA ILE A 136 -4.25 -7.26 -12.33
C ILE A 136 -2.97 -7.95 -11.85
N ILE A 137 -2.02 -7.21 -11.28
CA ILE A 137 -0.82 -7.81 -10.70
C ILE A 137 -1.12 -8.65 -9.48
N PHE A 138 -2.24 -8.41 -8.81
CA PHE A 138 -2.64 -9.20 -7.64
C PHE A 138 -3.26 -10.53 -8.11
N PRO A 139 -2.76 -11.68 -7.60
CA PRO A 139 -3.25 -12.98 -8.02
C PRO A 139 -4.74 -13.22 -7.77
N GLU A 140 -5.31 -12.51 -6.80
CA GLU A 140 -6.72 -12.61 -6.43
C GLU A 140 -7.64 -12.01 -7.49
N ILE A 141 -7.13 -11.16 -8.38
CA ILE A 141 -7.91 -10.52 -9.44
C ILE A 141 -7.80 -11.35 -10.70
N GLU A 142 -8.95 -11.80 -11.22
CA GLU A 142 -9.00 -12.55 -12.47
C GLU A 142 -9.07 -11.57 -13.65
N TYR A 143 -8.10 -11.68 -14.54
CA TYR A 143 -8.00 -10.81 -15.72
C TYR A 143 -9.27 -10.80 -16.57
N ASP A 144 -9.90 -11.96 -16.72
CA ASP A 144 -11.10 -12.12 -17.56
C ASP A 144 -12.33 -11.44 -16.99
N LYS A 145 -12.34 -11.13 -15.68
CA LYS A 145 -13.49 -10.56 -14.99
C LYS A 145 -13.44 -9.05 -14.79
N ILE A 146 -12.31 -8.42 -15.13
CA ILE A 146 -12.20 -6.97 -15.00
C ILE A 146 -12.81 -6.26 -16.20
N ASP A 147 -13.45 -5.13 -15.94
CA ASP A 147 -14.02 -4.28 -16.99
C ASP A 147 -12.98 -3.25 -17.48
N LYS A 148 -12.04 -2.85 -16.63
CA LYS A 148 -11.04 -1.85 -16.94
C LYS A 148 -9.83 -2.01 -16.03
N VAL A 149 -8.65 -1.70 -16.57
CA VAL A 149 -7.42 -1.64 -15.79
C VAL A 149 -7.44 -0.38 -14.92
N ARG A 150 -7.19 -0.54 -13.61
CA ARG A 150 -7.17 0.56 -12.65
C ARG A 150 -5.90 0.53 -11.84
N GLY A 151 -5.39 1.73 -11.55
CA GLY A 151 -4.26 1.89 -10.65
C GLY A 151 -4.71 2.12 -9.21
N MET A 152 -3.75 2.07 -8.30
CA MET A 152 -3.98 2.34 -6.88
C MET A 152 -2.71 2.89 -6.24
N ASP A 153 -2.88 3.58 -5.12
CA ASP A 153 -1.76 4.05 -4.30
C ASP A 153 -1.71 3.24 -3.02
N ILE A 154 -0.52 2.77 -2.69
CA ILE A 154 -0.29 2.01 -1.47
C ILE A 154 0.65 2.83 -0.61
N ILE A 155 0.19 3.22 0.59
CA ILE A 155 0.97 4.01 1.53
C ILE A 155 1.30 3.15 2.72
N VAL A 156 2.61 2.96 2.98
CA VAL A 156 3.11 2.21 4.12
C VAL A 156 3.50 3.20 5.21
N VAL A 157 2.75 3.19 6.31
CA VAL A 157 3.00 4.07 7.45
C VAL A 157 3.79 3.31 8.49
N THR A 158 4.93 3.87 8.90
CA THR A 158 5.80 3.27 9.92
C THR A 158 5.92 4.19 11.13
N THR A 159 6.50 3.68 12.21
CA THR A 159 6.82 4.49 13.39
C THR A 159 8.22 5.08 13.32
N ALA A 160 8.94 4.92 12.22
CA ALA A 160 10.28 5.45 12.02
C ALA A 160 10.28 6.97 12.08
N LYS A 161 11.32 7.53 12.67
CA LYS A 161 11.48 9.00 12.77
C LYS A 161 12.12 9.58 11.52
N THR A 162 12.89 8.77 10.80
CA THR A 162 13.61 9.19 9.60
C THR A 162 13.33 8.24 8.44
N ASP A 163 13.52 8.74 7.21
CA ASP A 163 13.33 7.93 6.01
C ASP A 163 14.38 6.82 5.89
N GLU A 164 15.59 7.05 6.38
CA GLU A 164 16.66 6.06 6.39
C GLU A 164 16.26 4.83 7.22
N GLU A 165 15.71 5.07 8.42
CA GLU A 165 15.23 3.99 9.28
C GLU A 165 14.09 3.22 8.63
N ALA A 166 13.16 3.93 8.01
CA ALA A 166 12.02 3.31 7.32
C ALA A 166 12.48 2.48 6.13
N ARG A 167 13.44 2.98 5.36
CA ARG A 167 14.00 2.26 4.21
C ARG A 167 14.64 0.96 4.64
N GLU A 168 15.45 0.99 5.69
CA GLU A 168 16.08 -0.22 6.21
C GLU A 168 15.04 -1.23 6.70
N LEU A 169 14.02 -0.76 7.41
CA LEU A 169 12.93 -1.61 7.88
C LEU A 169 12.24 -2.33 6.71
N LEU A 170 11.88 -1.58 5.67
CA LEU A 170 11.20 -2.15 4.50
C LEU A 170 12.14 -3.06 3.69
N ASP A 171 13.42 -2.70 3.57
CA ASP A 171 14.39 -3.53 2.88
C ASP A 171 14.54 -4.90 3.57
N LEU A 172 14.60 -4.91 4.90
CA LEU A 172 14.66 -6.15 5.68
C LEU A 172 13.38 -6.99 5.56
N MET A 173 12.27 -6.35 5.27
CA MET A 173 10.99 -7.04 5.01
C MET A 173 10.88 -7.56 3.57
N GLY A 174 11.88 -7.29 2.75
CA GLY A 174 11.94 -7.80 1.38
C GLY A 174 11.52 -6.83 0.29
N ALA A 175 11.32 -5.54 0.62
CA ALA A 175 10.94 -4.55 -0.39
C ALA A 175 12.05 -4.44 -1.46
N PRO A 176 11.71 -4.62 -2.75
CA PRO A 176 12.71 -4.68 -3.82
C PRO A 176 13.07 -3.27 -4.32
N PHE A 177 13.76 -2.50 -3.49
CA PHE A 177 14.21 -1.15 -3.87
C PHE A 177 15.21 -1.17 -5.01
N ILE A 178 15.10 -0.20 -5.89
CA ILE A 178 16.08 0.01 -6.95
C ILE A 178 17.41 0.41 -6.30
N ARG A 179 18.44 -0.37 -6.57
CA ARG A 179 19.80 -0.06 -6.10
C ARG A 179 20.50 0.74 -7.18
N SER A 180 20.95 1.92 -6.82
CA SER A 180 21.76 2.78 -7.69
C SER A 180 23.21 2.38 -7.67
#